data_53090d43a8ffc388db77bedcfa23b69c
#
_entry.id   53090d43a8ffc388db77bedcfa23b69c
#
_cell.length_a   1.000
_cell.length_b   1.000
_cell.length_c   1.000
_cell.angle_alpha   90.00
_cell.angle_beta   90.00
_cell.angle_gamma   90.00
#
_symmetry.space_group_name_H-M   'P 1'
#
loop_
_entity.id
_entity.type
_entity.pdbx_description
1 polymer ?
#
loop_
_entity_poly.entity_id
_entity_poly.type
_entity_poly.pdbx_seq_one_letter_code
_entity_poly.pdbx_strand_id
1 'polypeptide(L)'
;MKKNMNRFFYLILVLIISIPLLSGCKEEDKSCKVIVTVKDIGDTSIRISGAEVKLSKENSFVQANGVTDLKGEAFFSFPNEAILDINVTYTDEIGNVRHGKSTVRLRQGETERKDVLLQWE
;
A
#
# COMPACT_ATOMS: atom_id res chain seq x y z
N MET A 1 0.79 61.32 11.14
CA MET A 1 0.59 60.31 10.06
C MET A 1 1.45 59.07 10.22
N LYS A 2 2.56 59.09 10.91
CA LYS A 2 3.38 57.86 11.16
C LYS A 2 2.72 56.83 12.08
N LYS A 3 1.74 57.21 12.93
CA LYS A 3 1.02 56.28 13.82
C LYS A 3 0.03 55.38 13.10
N ASN A 4 -0.51 55.76 11.96
CA ASN A 4 -1.47 54.97 11.21
C ASN A 4 -0.82 53.90 10.34
N MET A 5 0.44 54.11 9.90
CA MET A 5 1.21 53.12 9.15
C MET A 5 1.64 51.95 10.02
N ASN A 6 1.96 52.19 11.29
CA ASN A 6 2.36 51.10 12.21
C ASN A 6 1.19 50.18 12.55
N ARG A 7 -0.04 50.71 12.70
CA ARG A 7 -1.24 49.92 12.93
C ARG A 7 -1.59 49.05 11.72
N PHE A 8 -1.43 49.60 10.53
CA PHE A 8 -1.68 48.88 9.29
C PHE A 8 -0.66 47.76 9.10
N PHE A 9 0.59 47.99 9.46
CA PHE A 9 1.68 47.01 9.40
C PHE A 9 1.46 45.89 10.40
N TYR A 10 1.00 46.17 11.60
CA TYR A 10 0.65 45.15 12.61
C TYR A 10 -0.53 44.27 12.19
N LEU A 11 -1.54 44.83 11.56
CA LEU A 11 -2.69 44.12 11.05
C LEU A 11 -2.29 43.15 9.92
N ILE A 12 -1.41 43.58 9.03
CA ILE A 12 -0.88 42.73 7.94
C ILE A 12 0.03 41.63 8.51
N LEU A 13 0.84 41.91 9.51
CA LEU A 13 1.71 40.95 10.16
C LEU A 13 0.92 39.87 10.89
N VAL A 14 -0.16 40.23 11.58
CA VAL A 14 -1.07 39.26 12.26
C VAL A 14 -1.80 38.42 11.25
N LEU A 15 -2.19 38.95 10.11
CA LEU A 15 -2.85 38.21 9.04
C LEU A 15 -1.92 37.15 8.38
N ILE A 16 -0.63 37.49 8.23
CA ILE A 16 0.38 36.59 7.66
C ILE A 16 0.70 35.45 8.63
N ILE A 17 0.67 35.66 9.93
CA ILE A 17 0.95 34.64 10.94
C ILE A 17 -0.22 33.63 11.08
N SER A 18 -1.46 34.03 10.77
CA SER A 18 -2.63 33.16 10.88
C SER A 18 -2.79 32.17 9.73
N ILE A 19 -2.18 32.44 8.56
CA ILE A 19 -2.30 31.59 7.37
C ILE A 19 -1.64 30.20 7.54
N PRO A 20 -0.46 30.03 8.18
CA PRO A 20 0.15 28.73 8.34
C PRO A 20 -0.60 27.77 9.26
N LEU A 21 -1.45 28.26 10.15
CA LEU A 21 -2.23 27.43 11.07
C LEU A 21 -3.40 26.73 10.40
N LEU A 22 -3.90 27.23 9.26
CA LEU A 22 -4.98 26.64 8.49
C LEU A 22 -4.52 25.54 7.54
N SER A 23 -3.23 25.48 7.20
CA SER A 23 -2.66 24.47 6.29
C SER A 23 -2.14 23.23 7.00
N GLY A 24 -2.24 23.14 8.34
CA GLY A 24 -1.74 22.04 9.15
C GLY A 24 -2.69 20.84 9.30
N CYS A 25 -3.92 20.90 8.78
CA CYS A 25 -4.87 19.81 8.84
C CYS A 25 -4.70 18.87 7.64
N LYS A 26 -3.64 18.08 7.63
CA LYS A 26 -3.57 16.91 6.74
C LYS A 26 -4.26 15.76 7.45
N GLU A 27 -5.31 15.22 6.84
CA GLU A 27 -5.90 13.98 7.29
C GLU A 27 -4.83 12.89 7.20
N GLU A 28 -4.61 12.18 8.30
CA GLU A 28 -3.75 11.00 8.27
C GLU A 28 -4.41 9.93 7.40
N ASP A 29 -3.66 9.36 6.47
CA ASP A 29 -4.10 8.23 5.69
C ASP A 29 -4.13 7.00 6.60
N LYS A 30 -5.34 6.58 6.98
CA LYS A 30 -5.57 5.41 7.84
C LYS A 30 -5.73 4.12 7.05
N SER A 31 -5.55 4.14 5.73
CA SER A 31 -5.65 2.93 4.93
C SER A 31 -4.58 1.91 5.29
N CYS A 32 -4.95 0.64 5.16
CA CYS A 32 -4.03 -0.48 5.35
C CYS A 32 -3.45 -0.86 3.99
N LYS A 33 -2.14 -0.72 3.83
CA LYS A 33 -1.46 -1.00 2.56
C LYS A 33 -0.67 -2.30 2.64
N VAL A 34 -0.66 -3.03 1.54
CA VAL A 34 0.08 -4.29 1.40
C VAL A 34 0.88 -4.28 0.12
N ILE A 35 2.14 -4.70 0.22
CA ILE A 35 3.00 -4.97 -0.92
C ILE A 35 3.34 -6.45 -0.89
N VAL A 36 2.90 -7.18 -1.90
CA VAL A 36 3.19 -8.61 -2.07
C VAL A 36 4.32 -8.75 -3.08
N THR A 37 5.42 -9.37 -2.68
CA THR A 37 6.54 -9.67 -3.56
C THR A 37 6.55 -11.17 -3.85
N VAL A 38 6.51 -11.54 -5.13
CA VAL A 38 6.51 -12.94 -5.56
C VAL A 38 7.90 -13.34 -6.01
N LYS A 39 8.42 -14.42 -5.41
CA LYS A 39 9.78 -14.91 -5.62
C LYS A 39 9.77 -16.40 -5.97
N ASP A 40 10.85 -16.84 -6.64
CA ASP A 40 11.07 -18.25 -6.91
C ASP A 40 11.55 -18.98 -5.64
N ILE A 41 10.97 -20.13 -5.33
CA ILE A 41 11.37 -20.93 -4.15
C ILE A 41 12.79 -21.47 -4.28
N GLY A 42 13.24 -21.79 -5.50
CA GLY A 42 14.58 -22.30 -5.76
C GLY A 42 15.67 -21.22 -5.69
N ASP A 43 15.32 -19.98 -6.00
CA ASP A 43 16.22 -18.82 -5.95
C ASP A 43 15.42 -17.56 -5.58
N THR A 44 15.50 -17.16 -4.31
CA THR A 44 14.74 -16.03 -3.78
C THR A 44 15.21 -14.66 -4.28
N SER A 45 16.33 -14.62 -5.03
CA SER A 45 16.75 -13.41 -5.73
C SER A 45 15.95 -13.16 -7.02
N ILE A 46 15.30 -14.19 -7.54
CA ILE A 46 14.46 -14.12 -8.74
C ILE A 46 13.06 -13.66 -8.34
N ARG A 47 12.65 -12.51 -8.85
CA ARG A 47 11.31 -11.96 -8.67
C ARG A 47 10.47 -12.25 -9.90
N ILE A 48 9.20 -12.59 -9.69
CA ILE A 48 8.33 -13.07 -10.76
C ILE A 48 7.30 -12.01 -11.13
N SER A 49 7.40 -11.52 -12.35
CA SER A 49 6.45 -10.61 -12.98
C SER A 49 5.28 -11.37 -13.61
N GLY A 50 4.09 -10.77 -13.62
CA GLY A 50 2.92 -11.36 -14.26
C GLY A 50 2.24 -12.47 -13.45
N ALA A 51 2.56 -12.60 -12.15
CA ALA A 51 1.86 -13.52 -11.26
C ALA A 51 0.54 -12.92 -10.79
N GLU A 52 -0.52 -13.72 -10.78
CA GLU A 52 -1.81 -13.30 -10.25
C GLU A 52 -1.82 -13.44 -8.73
N VAL A 53 -2.13 -12.35 -8.05
CA VAL A 53 -2.18 -12.27 -6.59
C VAL A 53 -3.61 -12.03 -6.15
N LYS A 54 -4.12 -12.90 -5.29
CA LYS A 54 -5.46 -12.78 -4.71
C LYS A 54 -5.36 -12.69 -3.21
N LEU A 55 -5.89 -11.60 -2.65
CA LEU A 55 -6.05 -11.43 -1.21
C LEU A 55 -7.52 -11.62 -0.86
N SER A 56 -7.80 -12.44 0.14
CA SER A 56 -9.15 -12.72 0.57
C SER A 56 -9.21 -13.00 2.07
N LYS A 57 -10.37 -12.67 2.66
CA LYS A 57 -10.69 -13.04 4.03
C LYS A 57 -11.65 -14.20 4.02
N GLU A 58 -11.33 -15.25 4.79
CA GLU A 58 -12.18 -16.42 4.92
C GLU A 58 -13.57 -16.04 5.41
N ASN A 59 -14.60 -16.62 4.80
CA ASN A 59 -16.01 -16.37 5.12
C ASN A 59 -16.44 -14.90 5.01
N SER A 60 -15.81 -14.14 4.10
CA SER A 60 -16.10 -12.72 3.91
C SER A 60 -16.11 -12.39 2.41
N PHE A 61 -16.76 -11.28 2.08
CA PHE A 61 -16.72 -10.71 0.74
C PHE A 61 -15.49 -9.84 0.49
N VAL A 62 -14.61 -9.68 1.47
CA VAL A 62 -13.36 -8.92 1.31
C VAL A 62 -12.43 -9.69 0.38
N GLN A 63 -12.16 -9.10 -0.78
CA GLN A 63 -11.34 -9.71 -1.81
C GLN A 63 -10.69 -8.63 -2.68
N ALA A 64 -9.44 -8.84 -3.06
CA ALA A 64 -8.74 -8.02 -4.02
C ALA A 64 -7.86 -8.89 -4.91
N ASN A 65 -7.78 -8.52 -6.18
CA ASN A 65 -6.95 -9.21 -7.18
C ASN A 65 -5.98 -8.21 -7.79
N GLY A 66 -4.80 -8.69 -8.12
CA GLY A 66 -3.77 -7.92 -8.78
C GLY A 66 -2.79 -8.81 -9.52
N VAL A 67 -1.89 -8.18 -10.27
CA VAL A 67 -0.84 -8.87 -11.02
C VAL A 67 0.49 -8.21 -10.67
N THR A 68 1.53 -9.02 -10.48
CA THR A 68 2.84 -8.49 -10.15
C THR A 68 3.45 -7.72 -11.33
N ASP A 69 4.13 -6.62 -11.01
CA ASP A 69 4.83 -5.77 -11.97
C ASP A 69 6.21 -6.33 -12.34
N LEU A 70 7.01 -5.55 -13.06
CA LEU A 70 8.36 -5.95 -13.49
C LEU A 70 9.31 -6.21 -12.31
N LYS A 71 8.99 -5.68 -11.12
CA LYS A 71 9.76 -5.91 -9.90
C LYS A 71 9.24 -7.10 -9.10
N GLY A 72 8.23 -7.80 -9.60
CA GLY A 72 7.57 -8.89 -8.90
C GLY A 72 6.69 -8.45 -7.74
N GLU A 73 6.22 -7.22 -7.75
CA GLU A 73 5.45 -6.62 -6.67
C GLU A 73 4.01 -6.32 -7.10
N ALA A 74 3.06 -6.56 -6.19
CA ALA A 74 1.67 -6.18 -6.33
C ALA A 74 1.25 -5.33 -5.12
N PHE A 75 0.50 -4.25 -5.36
CA PHE A 75 0.14 -3.25 -4.36
C PHE A 75 -1.36 -3.29 -4.10
N PHE A 76 -1.72 -3.28 -2.82
CA PHE A 76 -3.12 -3.29 -2.38
C PHE A 76 -3.36 -2.27 -1.27
N SER A 77 -4.58 -1.76 -1.20
CA SER A 77 -5.00 -0.86 -0.13
C SER A 77 -6.41 -1.25 0.33
N PHE A 78 -6.58 -1.30 1.65
CA PHE A 78 -7.85 -1.67 2.29
C PHE A 78 -8.22 -0.62 3.33
N PRO A 79 -9.52 -0.36 3.52
CA PRO A 79 -9.97 0.65 4.49
C PRO A 79 -9.89 0.19 5.94
N ASN A 80 -9.95 -1.13 6.20
CA ASN A 80 -10.06 -1.69 7.54
C ASN A 80 -8.99 -2.73 7.83
N GLU A 81 -8.66 -2.87 9.11
CA GLU A 81 -7.77 -3.93 9.58
C GLU A 81 -8.42 -5.30 9.40
N ALA A 82 -7.62 -6.29 9.01
CA ALA A 82 -8.04 -7.67 8.83
C ALA A 82 -6.83 -8.60 8.72
N ILE A 83 -7.06 -9.90 8.84
CA ILE A 83 -6.09 -10.92 8.47
C ILE A 83 -6.56 -11.50 7.16
N LEU A 84 -5.72 -11.42 6.13
CA LEU A 84 -6.04 -11.87 4.77
C LEU A 84 -5.16 -13.03 4.36
N ASP A 85 -5.74 -13.96 3.62
CA ASP A 85 -5.00 -15.00 2.91
C ASP A 85 -4.50 -14.46 1.59
N ILE A 86 -3.24 -14.79 1.26
CA ILE A 86 -2.62 -14.45 -0.01
C ILE A 86 -2.48 -15.72 -0.82
N ASN A 87 -3.09 -15.75 -1.99
CA ASN A 87 -2.95 -16.84 -2.96
C ASN A 87 -2.33 -16.29 -4.24
N VAL A 88 -1.23 -16.88 -4.67
CA VAL A 88 -0.53 -16.47 -5.88
C VAL A 88 -0.55 -17.62 -6.87
N THR A 89 -0.87 -17.33 -8.12
CA THR A 89 -0.85 -18.26 -9.22
C THR A 89 -0.03 -17.69 -10.36
N TYR A 90 0.89 -18.45 -10.87
CA TYR A 90 1.70 -18.07 -12.04
C TYR A 90 1.64 -19.17 -13.08
N THR A 91 1.28 -18.79 -14.29
CA THR A 91 1.29 -19.70 -15.45
C THR A 91 2.36 -19.22 -16.40
N ASP A 92 3.34 -20.07 -16.69
CA ASP A 92 4.40 -19.75 -17.64
C ASP A 92 3.93 -19.85 -19.09
N GLU A 93 4.83 -19.52 -20.03
CA GLU A 93 4.51 -19.52 -21.47
C GLU A 93 4.19 -20.92 -22.01
N ILE A 94 4.64 -21.97 -21.34
CA ILE A 94 4.43 -23.36 -21.72
C ILE A 94 3.12 -23.91 -21.13
N GLY A 95 2.51 -23.21 -20.17
CA GLY A 95 1.29 -23.62 -19.50
C GLY A 95 1.51 -24.30 -18.16
N ASN A 96 2.73 -24.32 -17.63
CA ASN A 96 3.01 -24.85 -16.31
C ASN A 96 2.50 -23.87 -15.24
N VAL A 97 1.78 -24.40 -14.26
CA VAL A 97 1.18 -23.60 -13.18
C VAL A 97 1.97 -23.78 -11.89
N ARG A 98 2.26 -22.66 -11.23
CA ARG A 98 2.93 -22.61 -9.93
C ARG A 98 2.03 -21.87 -8.94
N HIS A 99 2.08 -22.28 -7.70
CA HIS A 99 1.28 -21.67 -6.63
C HIS A 99 2.14 -21.23 -5.46
N GLY A 100 1.66 -20.18 -4.79
CA GLY A 100 2.23 -19.72 -3.54
C GLY A 100 1.13 -19.26 -2.61
N LYS A 101 1.34 -19.45 -1.31
CA LYS A 101 0.39 -19.02 -0.27
C LYS A 101 1.10 -18.34 0.88
N SER A 102 0.44 -17.33 1.46
CA SER A 102 0.88 -16.68 2.67
C SER A 102 -0.31 -16.03 3.35
N THR A 103 -0.07 -15.36 4.46
CA THR A 103 -1.06 -14.56 5.17
C THR A 103 -0.47 -13.19 5.49
N VAL A 104 -1.32 -12.19 5.60
CA VAL A 104 -0.91 -10.84 5.99
C VAL A 104 -1.90 -10.28 6.99
N ARG A 105 -1.37 -9.56 7.99
CA ARG A 105 -2.17 -8.80 8.94
C ARG A 105 -2.15 -7.33 8.58
N LEU A 106 -3.31 -6.79 8.24
CA LEU A 106 -3.48 -5.39 7.93
C LEU A 106 -3.55 -4.55 9.20
N ARG A 107 -2.79 -3.44 9.23
CA ARG A 107 -2.80 -2.46 10.31
C ARG A 107 -3.05 -1.07 9.75
N GLN A 108 -3.90 -0.31 10.44
CA GLN A 108 -4.23 1.05 10.01
C GLN A 108 -3.00 1.94 9.92
N GLY A 109 -2.89 2.67 8.81
CA GLY A 109 -1.80 3.62 8.58
C GLY A 109 -0.45 2.98 8.28
N GLU A 110 -0.36 1.66 8.22
CA GLU A 110 0.89 0.93 7.98
C GLU A 110 0.90 0.28 6.60
N THR A 111 2.12 0.10 6.08
CA THR A 111 2.37 -0.68 4.86
C THR A 111 3.05 -1.98 5.26
N GLU A 112 2.34 -3.09 5.05
CA GLU A 112 2.89 -4.43 5.30
C GLU A 112 3.50 -4.99 4.02
N ARG A 113 4.68 -5.60 4.16
CA ARG A 113 5.36 -6.28 3.05
C ARG A 113 5.36 -7.78 3.30
N LYS A 114 4.96 -8.54 2.29
CA LYS A 114 4.97 -10.00 2.35
C LYS A 114 5.62 -10.59 1.11
N ASP A 115 6.53 -11.52 1.34
CA ASP A 115 7.14 -12.32 0.29
C ASP A 115 6.36 -13.62 0.16
N VAL A 116 6.02 -13.99 -1.07
CA VAL A 116 5.37 -15.25 -1.39
C VAL A 116 6.28 -16.05 -2.31
N LEU A 117 6.58 -17.28 -1.93
CA LEU A 117 7.43 -18.15 -2.71
C LEU A 117 6.57 -19.06 -3.58
N LEU A 118 6.86 -19.08 -4.88
CA LEU A 118 6.18 -19.97 -5.84
C LEU A 118 6.79 -21.36 -5.81
N GLN A 119 5.93 -22.36 -5.67
CA GLN A 119 6.28 -23.76 -5.65
C GLN A 119 5.72 -24.45 -6.90
N TRP A 120 6.41 -25.46 -7.38
CA TRP A 120 5.88 -26.36 -8.39
C TRP A 120 4.86 -27.32 -7.76
N GLU A 121 3.83 -27.59 -8.49
CA GLU A 121 2.89 -28.66 -8.09
C GLU A 121 3.53 -30.04 -8.17
#